data_4495c554e45eb71cc7821792018f07cb
#
_entry.id   4495c554e45eb71cc7821792018f07cb
#
_cell.length_a   1.000
_cell.length_b   1.000
_cell.length_c   1.000
_cell.angle_alpha   90.00
_cell.angle_beta   90.00
_cell.angle_gamma   90.00
#
_symmetry.space_group_name_H-M   'P 1'
#
loop_
_entity.id
_entity.type
_entity.pdbx_description
1 polymer ?
#
loop_
_entity_poly.entity_id
_entity_poly.type
_entity_poly.pdbx_seq_one_letter_code
_entity_poly.pdbx_strand_id
1 'polypeptide(L)'
;MPRHGKNDHNVKIYIAAHKHFNIDAEVPYQPLFVGASFIPEENRRAGWQYDDQGDNISQKNKHYCELTGLYWIWKNSPESIVGLTHYRRAFESPSNSKQMLRDYEIENILANYDCIVAAKEPCTSSIGCNLITVAEQYRMIHSSTDLLHAREIIRTKRPDYLDAFDEAICEGHSFSPCNMIICKKELMDRYCKWLFKIEKQLDKRIDYISGRDSYQQRMPGFISERLLNVFLRKHDLKCYECRIFNPANKDALTIDRCTWPRTRPQLTCDSSAKAIFNGVDYSSVFNYSFYVNHYEDLFDRYKNDPLGALEHFIAIGINEHRVAHPHFSIGSLLNGNPDLRKRCSKNLEAVQMYIADPKAYEHPIGYENIHLLDEQSNSTMATWHERRIAAARIRYQERIERLPVLG
;
A
#
# COMPACT_ATOMS: atom_id res chain seq x y z
N MET A 1 -26.11 -29.59 30.88
CA MET A 1 -25.05 -28.97 30.04
C MET A 1 -25.37 -29.29 28.60
N PRO A 2 -25.71 -28.34 27.74
CA PRO A 2 -25.95 -28.62 26.33
C PRO A 2 -24.60 -28.90 25.68
N ARG A 3 -24.49 -30.01 24.97
CA ARG A 3 -23.37 -30.35 24.10
C ARG A 3 -23.36 -29.32 22.97
N HIS A 4 -22.32 -28.45 22.95
CA HIS A 4 -22.02 -27.63 21.78
C HIS A 4 -21.72 -28.59 20.62
N GLY A 5 -22.60 -28.58 19.61
CA GLY A 5 -22.31 -29.21 18.34
C GLY A 5 -21.00 -28.66 17.81
N LYS A 6 -20.05 -29.52 17.51
CA LYS A 6 -18.85 -29.16 16.73
C LYS A 6 -19.32 -28.63 15.38
N ASN A 7 -19.36 -27.34 15.22
CA ASN A 7 -19.24 -26.76 13.89
C ASN A 7 -17.79 -27.02 13.46
N ASP A 8 -17.59 -28.04 12.63
CA ASP A 8 -16.28 -28.37 12.05
C ASP A 8 -15.89 -27.31 10.99
N HIS A 9 -15.82 -26.05 11.37
CA HIS A 9 -15.18 -25.03 10.52
C HIS A 9 -13.67 -25.17 10.71
N ASN A 10 -13.03 -25.75 9.71
CA ASN A 10 -11.58 -25.84 9.65
C ASN A 10 -11.02 -24.46 9.30
N VAL A 11 -10.52 -23.74 10.29
CA VAL A 11 -9.94 -22.40 10.16
C VAL A 11 -8.43 -22.51 10.00
N LYS A 12 -7.86 -21.85 8.99
CA LYS A 12 -6.42 -21.74 8.80
C LYS A 12 -6.01 -20.36 8.36
N ILE A 13 -5.14 -19.72 9.15
CA ILE A 13 -4.61 -18.39 8.87
C ILE A 13 -3.13 -18.51 8.58
N TYR A 14 -2.73 -18.12 7.38
CA TYR A 14 -1.35 -18.21 6.94
C TYR A 14 -0.60 -16.92 7.25
N ILE A 15 0.59 -17.05 7.86
CA ILE A 15 1.46 -15.93 8.19
C ILE A 15 2.55 -15.85 7.13
N ALA A 16 2.40 -14.93 6.16
CA ALA A 16 3.39 -14.73 5.11
C ALA A 16 4.70 -14.18 5.69
N ALA A 17 5.82 -14.82 5.36
CA ALA A 17 7.15 -14.40 5.72
C ALA A 17 8.18 -14.79 4.66
N HIS A 18 9.14 -13.90 4.39
CA HIS A 18 10.28 -14.14 3.50
C HIS A 18 11.56 -14.57 4.27
N LYS A 19 11.44 -14.77 5.55
CA LYS A 19 12.47 -15.26 6.45
C LYS A 19 11.84 -16.02 7.60
N HIS A 20 12.58 -16.97 8.16
CA HIS A 20 12.13 -17.66 9.36
C HIS A 20 12.07 -16.71 10.56
N PHE A 21 11.07 -16.87 11.39
CA PHE A 21 10.85 -16.10 12.61
C PHE A 21 10.35 -17.04 13.72
N ASN A 22 10.49 -16.62 14.95
CA ASN A 22 9.91 -17.32 16.08
C ASN A 22 8.59 -16.64 16.43
N ILE A 23 7.53 -17.41 16.37
CA ILE A 23 6.21 -17.01 16.84
C ILE A 23 5.62 -18.23 17.54
N ASP A 24 5.02 -18.01 18.68
CA ASP A 24 4.16 -19.01 19.31
C ASP A 24 2.85 -19.05 18.47
N ALA A 25 2.96 -19.71 17.32
CA ALA A 25 1.83 -19.90 16.44
C ALA A 25 0.97 -21.02 16.99
N GLU A 26 -0.02 -20.66 17.79
CA GLU A 26 -1.08 -21.57 18.16
C GLU A 26 -2.07 -21.70 16.99
N VAL A 27 -2.78 -22.81 16.94
CA VAL A 27 -3.94 -22.96 16.04
C VAL A 27 -4.85 -21.74 16.19
N PRO A 28 -5.30 -21.08 15.09
CA PRO A 28 -5.32 -21.56 13.69
C PRO A 28 -4.16 -21.07 12.79
N TYR A 29 -3.06 -20.58 13.33
CA TYR A 29 -2.00 -19.93 12.57
C TYR A 29 -0.97 -20.89 12.02
N GLN A 30 -0.60 -20.72 10.74
CA GLN A 30 0.38 -21.51 10.02
C GLN A 30 1.42 -20.60 9.36
N PRO A 31 2.71 -20.66 9.73
CA PRO A 31 3.74 -19.96 8.98
C PRO A 31 3.82 -20.43 7.53
N LEU A 32 3.82 -19.47 6.59
CA LEU A 32 3.97 -19.69 5.16
C LEU A 32 5.19 -18.92 4.66
N PHE A 33 6.23 -19.66 4.24
CA PHE A 33 7.39 -19.04 3.63
C PHE A 33 7.07 -18.66 2.20
N VAL A 34 7.15 -17.36 1.88
CA VAL A 34 6.88 -16.83 0.54
C VAL A 34 8.19 -16.58 -0.21
N GLY A 35 8.21 -16.91 -1.51
CA GLY A 35 9.43 -16.94 -2.32
C GLY A 35 10.29 -18.17 -2.03
N ALA A 36 9.68 -19.28 -1.65
CA ALA A 36 10.37 -20.52 -1.29
C ALA A 36 11.19 -21.11 -2.42
N SER A 37 10.86 -20.80 -3.70
CA SER A 37 11.66 -21.18 -4.87
C SER A 37 13.09 -20.65 -4.86
N PHE A 38 13.40 -19.68 -3.99
CA PHE A 38 14.73 -19.07 -3.90
C PHE A 38 15.57 -19.57 -2.74
N ILE A 39 15.04 -20.49 -1.91
CA ILE A 39 15.80 -21.07 -0.78
C ILE A 39 16.04 -22.55 -1.00
N PRO A 40 17.25 -23.02 -0.68
CA PRO A 40 17.58 -24.45 -0.69
C PRO A 40 16.70 -25.25 0.28
N GLU A 41 16.47 -26.52 -0.04
CA GLU A 41 15.60 -27.38 0.76
C GLU A 41 16.15 -27.63 2.16
N GLU A 42 17.47 -27.72 2.31
CA GLU A 42 18.18 -27.86 3.58
C GLU A 42 17.97 -26.68 4.53
N ASN A 43 17.56 -25.52 4.03
CA ASN A 43 17.26 -24.33 4.83
C ASN A 43 15.78 -24.25 5.27
N ARG A 44 14.99 -25.26 4.91
CA ARG A 44 13.57 -25.32 5.30
C ARG A 44 13.41 -25.79 6.74
N ARG A 45 12.46 -25.21 7.44
CA ARG A 45 12.14 -25.58 8.83
C ARG A 45 10.93 -26.51 8.89
N ALA A 46 10.98 -27.51 9.74
CA ALA A 46 9.83 -28.35 10.05
C ALA A 46 8.66 -27.49 10.59
N GLY A 47 7.44 -27.88 10.25
CA GLY A 47 6.23 -27.16 10.68
C GLY A 47 5.90 -25.89 9.87
N TRP A 48 6.72 -25.52 8.88
CA TRP A 48 6.46 -24.43 7.97
C TRP A 48 5.81 -24.93 6.67
N GLN A 49 4.90 -24.13 6.12
CA GLN A 49 4.43 -24.29 4.77
C GLN A 49 5.29 -23.45 3.83
N TYR A 50 5.42 -23.89 2.58
CA TYR A 50 6.25 -23.24 1.56
C TYR A 50 5.43 -22.99 0.30
N ASP A 51 5.47 -21.77 -0.24
CA ASP A 51 4.62 -21.32 -1.33
C ASP A 51 5.04 -21.84 -2.72
N ASP A 52 6.10 -22.65 -2.81
CA ASP A 52 6.55 -23.31 -4.05
C ASP A 52 6.02 -24.74 -4.24
N GLN A 53 5.19 -25.21 -3.32
CA GLN A 53 4.54 -26.52 -3.40
C GLN A 53 3.17 -26.40 -4.11
N GLY A 54 2.78 -27.43 -4.88
CA GLY A 54 1.51 -27.43 -5.61
C GLY A 54 1.41 -26.34 -6.71
N ASP A 55 0.19 -25.88 -7.01
CA ASP A 55 -0.03 -24.78 -7.98
C ASP A 55 0.42 -23.46 -7.36
N ASN A 56 1.45 -22.84 -7.92
CA ASN A 56 2.12 -21.72 -7.30
C ASN A 56 2.70 -20.71 -8.28
N ILE A 57 3.07 -19.54 -7.75
CA ILE A 57 3.80 -18.48 -8.44
C ILE A 57 4.99 -17.98 -7.60
N SER A 58 5.59 -18.84 -6.80
CA SER A 58 6.65 -18.51 -5.84
C SER A 58 7.83 -17.76 -6.48
N GLN A 59 8.20 -18.10 -7.73
CA GLN A 59 9.26 -17.41 -8.47
C GLN A 59 8.99 -15.93 -8.73
N LYS A 60 7.73 -15.47 -8.62
CA LYS A 60 7.37 -14.07 -8.76
C LYS A 60 7.51 -13.26 -7.47
N ASN A 61 7.88 -13.88 -6.36
CA ASN A 61 7.86 -13.27 -5.03
C ASN A 61 8.66 -11.96 -4.94
N LYS A 62 9.76 -11.84 -5.69
CA LYS A 62 10.56 -10.60 -5.72
C LYS A 62 9.72 -9.36 -6.03
N HIS A 63 8.68 -9.50 -6.84
CA HIS A 63 7.80 -8.43 -7.28
C HIS A 63 6.40 -8.52 -6.67
N TYR A 64 5.88 -9.74 -6.54
CA TYR A 64 4.53 -10.01 -6.04
C TYR A 64 4.44 -10.06 -4.51
N CYS A 65 5.57 -10.14 -3.81
CA CYS A 65 5.63 -10.15 -2.34
C CYS A 65 4.68 -11.19 -1.73
N GLU A 66 3.84 -10.78 -0.78
CA GLU A 66 2.85 -11.63 -0.11
C GLU A 66 1.79 -12.23 -1.04
N LEU A 67 1.63 -11.69 -2.23
CA LEU A 67 0.67 -12.22 -3.21
C LEU A 67 1.00 -13.63 -3.66
N THR A 68 2.27 -14.06 -3.61
CA THR A 68 2.62 -15.45 -3.90
C THR A 68 2.04 -16.40 -2.85
N GLY A 69 2.01 -15.95 -1.59
CA GLY A 69 1.33 -16.66 -0.52
C GLY A 69 -0.20 -16.65 -0.69
N LEU A 70 -0.78 -15.51 -1.06
CA LEU A 70 -2.22 -15.41 -1.33
C LEU A 70 -2.65 -16.32 -2.49
N TYR A 71 -1.84 -16.38 -3.57
CA TYR A 71 -2.06 -17.30 -4.68
C TYR A 71 -2.02 -18.77 -4.22
N TRP A 72 -0.99 -19.09 -3.40
CA TRP A 72 -0.82 -20.43 -2.87
C TRP A 72 -2.02 -20.87 -2.00
N ILE A 73 -2.50 -19.99 -1.10
CA ILE A 73 -3.69 -20.22 -0.29
C ILE A 73 -4.91 -20.49 -1.16
N TRP A 74 -5.10 -19.66 -2.19
CA TRP A 74 -6.20 -19.83 -3.13
C TRP A 74 -6.20 -21.21 -3.78
N LYS A 75 -5.04 -21.69 -4.21
CA LYS A 75 -4.90 -22.90 -5.01
C LYS A 75 -4.81 -24.19 -4.19
N ASN A 76 -4.24 -24.12 -3.00
CA ASN A 76 -3.82 -25.33 -2.29
C ASN A 76 -4.45 -25.49 -0.89
N SER A 77 -5.04 -24.44 -0.32
CA SER A 77 -5.67 -24.53 1.01
C SER A 77 -7.06 -25.18 0.92
N PRO A 78 -7.31 -26.31 1.61
CA PRO A 78 -8.59 -27.01 1.60
C PRO A 78 -9.57 -26.52 2.67
N GLU A 79 -9.13 -25.66 3.58
CA GLU A 79 -9.91 -25.24 4.74
C GLU A 79 -11.09 -24.36 4.35
N SER A 80 -12.18 -24.42 5.14
CA SER A 80 -13.42 -23.69 4.87
C SER A 80 -13.33 -22.20 5.21
N ILE A 81 -12.46 -21.83 6.15
CA ILE A 81 -12.11 -20.45 6.50
C ILE A 81 -10.61 -20.30 6.36
N VAL A 82 -10.18 -19.34 5.54
CA VAL A 82 -8.78 -19.09 5.26
C VAL A 82 -8.45 -17.61 5.41
N GLY A 83 -7.19 -17.33 5.70
CA GLY A 83 -6.73 -15.95 5.78
C GLY A 83 -5.25 -15.80 5.53
N LEU A 84 -4.86 -14.55 5.23
CA LEU A 84 -3.49 -14.11 5.07
C LEU A 84 -3.20 -13.01 6.07
N THR A 85 -2.10 -13.18 6.80
CA THR A 85 -1.48 -12.17 7.66
C THR A 85 0.02 -12.10 7.38
N HIS A 86 0.73 -11.22 8.08
CA HIS A 86 2.18 -11.07 7.92
C HIS A 86 2.92 -11.33 9.23
N TYR A 87 4.17 -11.74 9.16
CA TYR A 87 4.98 -12.01 10.36
C TYR A 87 5.22 -10.77 11.26
N ARG A 88 4.96 -9.56 10.75
CA ARG A 88 5.02 -8.29 11.49
C ARG A 88 3.66 -7.63 11.69
N ARG A 89 2.59 -8.24 11.17
CA ARG A 89 1.23 -7.69 11.26
C ARG A 89 0.26 -8.83 11.42
N ALA A 90 -0.42 -8.85 12.54
CA ALA A 90 -1.46 -9.81 12.85
C ALA A 90 -2.74 -9.07 13.24
N PHE A 91 -3.88 -9.71 13.02
CA PHE A 91 -5.16 -9.22 13.50
C PHE A 91 -5.25 -9.35 15.02
N GLU A 92 -5.60 -8.26 15.69
CA GLU A 92 -5.69 -8.21 17.15
C GLU A 92 -7.01 -8.80 17.64
N SER A 93 -6.95 -9.63 18.67
CA SER A 93 -8.15 -10.15 19.34
C SER A 93 -8.95 -9.00 19.98
N PRO A 94 -10.27 -8.91 19.73
CA PRO A 94 -11.11 -7.93 20.41
C PRO A 94 -11.24 -8.18 21.89
N SER A 95 -11.04 -9.44 22.32
CA SER A 95 -11.13 -9.86 23.73
C SER A 95 -9.83 -9.69 24.50
N ASN A 96 -8.68 -9.64 23.80
CA ASN A 96 -7.38 -9.63 24.43
C ASN A 96 -6.36 -8.85 23.61
N SER A 97 -6.09 -7.62 24.02
CA SER A 97 -5.15 -6.73 23.35
C SER A 97 -3.76 -7.36 23.20
N LYS A 98 -3.10 -7.11 22.07
CA LYS A 98 -1.77 -7.65 21.71
C LYS A 98 -1.73 -9.18 21.59
N GLN A 99 -2.86 -9.82 21.39
CA GLN A 99 -2.96 -11.22 21.03
C GLN A 99 -3.64 -11.38 19.66
N MET A 100 -3.26 -12.41 18.94
CA MET A 100 -3.87 -12.75 17.65
C MET A 100 -5.29 -13.28 17.85
N LEU A 101 -6.17 -13.02 16.86
CA LEU A 101 -7.52 -13.58 16.81
C LEU A 101 -7.48 -15.11 16.96
N ARG A 102 -8.34 -15.64 17.81
CA ARG A 102 -8.51 -17.09 17.96
C ARG A 102 -9.56 -17.63 16.98
N ASP A 103 -9.53 -18.92 16.74
CA ASP A 103 -10.46 -19.63 15.85
C ASP A 103 -11.94 -19.31 16.15
N TYR A 104 -12.35 -19.45 17.40
CA TYR A 104 -13.73 -19.16 17.82
C TYR A 104 -14.12 -17.67 17.64
N GLU A 105 -13.17 -16.74 17.80
CA GLU A 105 -13.42 -15.30 17.56
C GLU A 105 -13.63 -15.06 16.04
N ILE A 106 -12.80 -15.70 15.20
CA ILE A 106 -12.93 -15.63 13.74
C ILE A 106 -14.29 -16.18 13.30
N GLU A 107 -14.70 -17.35 13.80
CA GLU A 107 -15.98 -17.96 13.51
C GLU A 107 -17.16 -17.07 13.93
N ASN A 108 -17.11 -16.54 15.15
CA ASN A 108 -18.13 -15.63 15.66
C ASN A 108 -18.26 -14.34 14.84
N ILE A 109 -17.13 -13.76 14.40
CA ILE A 109 -17.14 -12.59 13.54
C ILE A 109 -17.74 -12.96 12.17
N LEU A 110 -17.27 -14.03 11.55
CA LEU A 110 -17.73 -14.47 10.23
C LEU A 110 -19.17 -15.05 10.20
N ALA A 111 -19.79 -15.23 11.36
CA ALA A 111 -21.22 -15.49 11.44
C ALA A 111 -22.07 -14.24 11.09
N ASN A 112 -21.53 -13.03 11.25
CA ASN A 112 -22.22 -11.77 11.05
C ASN A 112 -21.58 -10.84 10.01
N TYR A 113 -20.35 -11.16 9.55
CA TYR A 113 -19.57 -10.41 8.59
C TYR A 113 -19.10 -11.33 7.47
N ASP A 114 -18.88 -10.77 6.28
CA ASP A 114 -18.40 -11.53 5.12
C ASP A 114 -16.90 -11.80 5.21
N CYS A 115 -16.16 -10.87 5.78
CA CYS A 115 -14.70 -10.97 5.93
C CYS A 115 -14.19 -10.13 7.10
N ILE A 116 -12.95 -10.45 7.51
CA ILE A 116 -12.15 -9.66 8.44
C ILE A 116 -11.01 -9.04 7.63
N VAL A 117 -10.83 -7.73 7.72
CA VAL A 117 -9.77 -6.97 7.05
C VAL A 117 -9.06 -6.06 8.03
N ALA A 118 -7.90 -5.56 7.68
CA ALA A 118 -7.24 -4.53 8.48
C ALA A 118 -8.14 -3.29 8.60
N ALA A 119 -8.20 -2.70 9.78
CA ALA A 119 -8.91 -1.44 9.98
C ALA A 119 -8.42 -0.40 8.96
N LYS A 120 -9.36 0.35 8.39
CA LYS A 120 -9.03 1.34 7.36
C LYS A 120 -8.10 2.41 7.91
N GLU A 121 -7.05 2.68 7.17
CA GLU A 121 -6.16 3.81 7.42
C GLU A 121 -6.62 5.02 6.61
N PRO A 122 -6.86 6.20 7.25
CA PRO A 122 -7.17 7.41 6.52
C PRO A 122 -5.94 7.88 5.73
N CYS A 123 -6.17 8.32 4.50
CA CYS A 123 -5.17 8.97 3.71
C CYS A 123 -5.14 10.46 4.07
N THR A 124 -4.08 10.91 4.69
CA THR A 124 -3.93 12.31 5.08
C THR A 124 -2.71 12.94 4.44
N SER A 125 -2.84 14.21 4.04
CA SER A 125 -1.66 15.01 3.76
C SER A 125 -0.96 15.32 5.07
N SER A 126 0.35 15.36 5.04
CA SER A 126 1.18 15.67 6.21
C SER A 126 1.03 17.10 6.70
N ILE A 127 0.68 18.01 5.81
CA ILE A 127 0.48 19.42 6.11
C ILE A 127 -1.01 19.65 6.32
N GLY A 128 -1.38 20.00 7.56
CA GLY A 128 -2.74 20.42 7.90
C GLY A 128 -3.76 19.32 8.09
N CYS A 129 -3.38 18.05 8.13
CA CYS A 129 -4.28 16.91 8.33
C CYS A 129 -5.46 16.84 7.33
N ASN A 130 -5.29 17.37 6.14
CA ASN A 130 -6.32 17.31 5.11
C ASN A 130 -6.42 15.87 4.59
N LEU A 131 -7.64 15.37 4.46
CA LEU A 131 -7.89 14.09 3.83
C LEU A 131 -7.56 14.18 2.33
N ILE A 132 -6.70 13.27 1.89
CA ILE A 132 -6.40 13.06 0.49
C ILE A 132 -7.00 11.74 0.01
N THR A 133 -7.15 11.56 -1.28
CA THR A 133 -7.68 10.31 -1.81
C THR A 133 -6.64 9.19 -1.76
N VAL A 134 -7.11 7.94 -1.83
CA VAL A 134 -6.22 6.76 -1.90
C VAL A 134 -5.29 6.84 -3.10
N ALA A 135 -5.78 7.38 -4.22
CA ALA A 135 -4.97 7.61 -5.41
C ALA A 135 -3.89 8.68 -5.20
N GLU A 136 -4.21 9.75 -4.50
CA GLU A 136 -3.24 10.77 -4.14
C GLU A 136 -2.18 10.21 -3.20
N GLN A 137 -2.58 9.45 -2.19
CA GLN A 137 -1.66 8.76 -1.28
C GLN A 137 -0.73 7.80 -2.06
N TYR A 138 -1.27 7.01 -3.00
CA TYR A 138 -0.46 6.12 -3.83
C TYR A 138 0.57 6.89 -4.65
N ARG A 139 0.17 7.98 -5.30
CA ARG A 139 1.02 8.84 -6.12
C ARG A 139 2.20 9.43 -5.35
N MET A 140 2.04 9.66 -4.05
CA MET A 140 3.10 10.21 -3.21
C MET A 140 4.33 9.30 -3.11
N ILE A 141 4.09 7.99 -3.17
CA ILE A 141 5.08 6.97 -2.88
C ILE A 141 5.45 6.17 -4.13
N HIS A 142 4.49 6.00 -5.05
CA HIS A 142 4.58 5.11 -6.20
C HIS A 142 4.30 5.84 -7.53
N SER A 143 4.48 5.11 -8.64
CA SER A 143 4.12 5.65 -9.95
C SER A 143 2.61 5.77 -10.14
N SER A 144 2.13 6.98 -10.38
CA SER A 144 0.72 7.23 -10.66
C SER A 144 0.20 6.49 -11.90
N THR A 145 1.07 6.22 -12.87
CA THR A 145 0.72 5.50 -14.10
C THR A 145 0.30 4.05 -13.82
N ASP A 146 0.75 3.45 -12.73
CA ASP A 146 0.38 2.07 -12.35
C ASP A 146 -1.11 1.97 -12.04
N LEU A 147 -1.67 2.93 -11.29
CA LEU A 147 -3.10 3.00 -11.02
C LEU A 147 -3.92 3.31 -12.29
N LEU A 148 -3.37 4.13 -13.20
CA LEU A 148 -4.01 4.37 -14.50
C LEU A 148 -4.14 3.10 -15.31
N HIS A 149 -3.08 2.30 -15.37
CA HIS A 149 -3.12 1.01 -16.05
C HIS A 149 -4.09 0.04 -15.40
N ALA A 150 -4.12 -0.03 -14.06
CA ALA A 150 -5.08 -0.85 -13.34
C ALA A 150 -6.53 -0.43 -13.65
N ARG A 151 -6.81 0.87 -13.60
CA ARG A 151 -8.12 1.43 -13.94
C ARG A 151 -8.52 1.12 -15.38
N GLU A 152 -7.60 1.27 -16.34
CA GLU A 152 -7.84 1.00 -17.75
C GLU A 152 -8.08 -0.48 -18.04
N ILE A 153 -7.37 -1.38 -17.34
CA ILE A 153 -7.63 -2.81 -17.39
C ILE A 153 -9.03 -3.11 -16.86
N ILE A 154 -9.41 -2.52 -15.73
CA ILE A 154 -10.76 -2.68 -15.17
C ILE A 154 -11.79 -2.15 -16.17
N ARG A 155 -11.62 -0.94 -16.70
CA ARG A 155 -12.53 -0.34 -17.66
C ARG A 155 -12.77 -1.24 -18.88
N THR A 156 -11.72 -1.90 -19.39
CA THR A 156 -11.80 -2.68 -20.62
C THR A 156 -12.14 -4.15 -20.41
N LYS A 157 -11.75 -4.75 -19.29
CA LYS A 157 -11.92 -6.18 -19.03
C LYS A 157 -12.95 -6.51 -17.97
N ARG A 158 -13.23 -5.57 -17.09
CA ARG A 158 -14.17 -5.71 -15.97
C ARG A 158 -14.91 -4.37 -15.71
N PRO A 159 -15.62 -3.84 -16.73
CA PRO A 159 -16.29 -2.54 -16.63
C PRO A 159 -17.29 -2.50 -15.46
N ASP A 160 -17.81 -3.65 -15.06
CA ASP A 160 -18.67 -3.82 -13.90
C ASP A 160 -18.01 -3.43 -12.56
N TYR A 161 -16.67 -3.29 -12.49
CA TYR A 161 -15.90 -2.83 -11.31
C TYR A 161 -15.46 -1.37 -11.40
N LEU A 162 -15.72 -0.68 -12.50
CA LEU A 162 -15.16 0.66 -12.72
C LEU A 162 -15.64 1.67 -11.67
N ASP A 163 -16.95 1.70 -11.41
CA ASP A 163 -17.53 2.59 -10.40
C ASP A 163 -16.94 2.31 -9.01
N ALA A 164 -16.81 1.03 -8.64
CA ALA A 164 -16.20 0.64 -7.37
C ALA A 164 -14.72 1.03 -7.28
N PHE A 165 -13.98 0.96 -8.39
CA PHE A 165 -12.61 1.45 -8.44
C PHE A 165 -12.57 2.96 -8.20
N ASP A 166 -13.40 3.69 -8.89
CA ASP A 166 -13.44 5.15 -8.78
C ASP A 166 -13.86 5.59 -7.38
N GLU A 167 -14.90 4.97 -6.81
CA GLU A 167 -15.35 5.26 -5.45
C GLU A 167 -14.29 4.92 -4.39
N ALA A 168 -13.62 3.75 -4.49
CA ALA A 168 -12.67 3.33 -3.48
C ALA A 168 -11.31 4.04 -3.60
N ILE A 169 -10.84 4.32 -4.82
CA ILE A 169 -9.47 4.76 -5.08
C ILE A 169 -9.41 6.23 -5.45
N CYS A 170 -10.30 6.69 -6.34
CA CYS A 170 -10.26 8.06 -6.84
C CYS A 170 -10.99 9.07 -5.93
N GLU A 171 -12.01 8.61 -5.22
CA GLU A 171 -12.84 9.42 -4.34
C GLU A 171 -12.66 9.05 -2.85
N GLY A 172 -12.28 7.80 -2.58
CA GLY A 172 -12.09 7.29 -1.21
C GLY A 172 -10.89 7.92 -0.51
N HIS A 173 -11.03 8.18 0.78
CA HIS A 173 -10.02 8.80 1.63
C HIS A 173 -9.42 7.84 2.67
N SER A 174 -9.73 6.56 2.57
CA SER A 174 -9.21 5.51 3.46
C SER A 174 -9.23 4.16 2.76
N PHE A 175 -8.35 3.26 3.17
CA PHE A 175 -8.31 1.90 2.65
C PHE A 175 -7.81 0.92 3.72
N SER A 176 -8.18 -0.35 3.58
CA SER A 176 -7.63 -1.45 4.39
C SER A 176 -6.28 -1.86 3.81
N PRO A 177 -5.17 -1.68 4.53
CA PRO A 177 -3.83 -1.90 4.02
C PRO A 177 -3.40 -3.38 4.06
N CYS A 178 -2.22 -3.65 3.48
CA CYS A 178 -1.41 -4.85 3.69
C CYS A 178 -1.93 -6.14 3.03
N ASN A 179 -2.89 -6.12 2.14
CA ASN A 179 -3.46 -7.33 1.52
C ASN A 179 -3.94 -8.39 2.54
N MET A 180 -4.28 -7.98 3.76
CA MET A 180 -4.69 -8.87 4.84
C MET A 180 -6.20 -9.11 4.81
N ILE A 181 -6.59 -10.37 4.75
CA ILE A 181 -8.00 -10.77 4.76
C ILE A 181 -8.16 -12.15 5.40
N ILE A 182 -9.25 -12.33 6.17
CA ILE A 182 -9.76 -13.64 6.60
C ILE A 182 -11.21 -13.74 6.14
N CYS A 183 -11.57 -14.82 5.48
CA CYS A 183 -12.93 -15.04 5.00
C CYS A 183 -13.19 -16.53 4.72
N LYS A 184 -14.44 -16.85 4.40
CA LYS A 184 -14.78 -18.16 3.88
C LYS A 184 -14.06 -18.44 2.56
N LYS A 185 -13.67 -19.69 2.32
CA LYS A 185 -12.91 -20.11 1.14
C LYS A 185 -13.57 -19.71 -0.17
N GLU A 186 -14.87 -19.79 -0.27
CA GLU A 186 -15.64 -19.38 -1.45
C GLU A 186 -15.42 -17.89 -1.81
N LEU A 187 -15.38 -17.01 -0.80
CA LEU A 187 -15.13 -15.60 -1.01
C LEU A 187 -13.66 -15.37 -1.42
N MET A 188 -12.72 -16.08 -0.77
CA MET A 188 -11.31 -16.05 -1.13
C MET A 188 -11.10 -16.47 -2.59
N ASP A 189 -11.77 -17.54 -3.03
CA ASP A 189 -11.69 -18.04 -4.41
C ASP A 189 -12.20 -17.01 -5.42
N ARG A 190 -13.31 -16.34 -5.12
CA ARG A 190 -13.88 -15.28 -5.95
C ARG A 190 -12.92 -14.09 -6.05
N TYR A 191 -12.38 -13.65 -4.91
CA TYR A 191 -11.43 -12.54 -4.82
C TYR A 191 -10.15 -12.84 -5.61
N CYS A 192 -9.49 -13.95 -5.32
CA CYS A 192 -8.24 -14.31 -5.96
C CYS A 192 -8.41 -14.55 -7.47
N LYS A 193 -9.49 -15.21 -7.89
CA LYS A 193 -9.80 -15.39 -9.32
C LYS A 193 -9.93 -14.07 -10.07
N TRP A 194 -10.52 -13.06 -9.43
CA TRP A 194 -10.64 -11.72 -10.00
C TRP A 194 -9.30 -10.98 -9.96
N LEU A 195 -8.63 -10.93 -8.80
CA LEU A 195 -7.37 -10.23 -8.59
C LEU A 195 -6.29 -10.70 -9.57
N PHE A 196 -6.01 -11.99 -9.60
CA PHE A 196 -4.93 -12.53 -10.43
C PHE A 196 -5.19 -12.46 -11.94
N LYS A 197 -6.43 -12.28 -12.36
CA LYS A 197 -6.73 -11.93 -13.76
C LYS A 197 -6.30 -10.50 -14.10
N ILE A 198 -6.47 -9.56 -13.17
CA ILE A 198 -6.04 -8.18 -13.35
C ILE A 198 -4.52 -8.10 -13.28
N GLU A 199 -3.89 -8.73 -12.28
CA GLU A 199 -2.43 -8.79 -12.13
C GLU A 199 -1.75 -9.36 -13.39
N LYS A 200 -2.30 -10.41 -13.98
CA LYS A 200 -1.81 -10.95 -15.25
C LYS A 200 -1.90 -9.97 -16.43
N GLN A 201 -2.86 -9.05 -16.40
CA GLN A 201 -2.95 -8.00 -17.43
C GLN A 201 -1.99 -6.86 -17.15
N LEU A 202 -1.75 -6.53 -15.88
CA LEU A 202 -0.73 -5.56 -15.46
C LEU A 202 0.67 -6.02 -15.89
N ASP A 203 1.03 -7.27 -15.63
CA ASP A 203 2.29 -7.88 -16.07
C ASP A 203 2.55 -7.73 -17.59
N LYS A 204 1.49 -7.73 -18.38
CA LYS A 204 1.60 -7.60 -19.84
C LYS A 204 1.70 -6.15 -20.33
N ARG A 205 1.26 -5.20 -19.51
CA ARG A 205 1.14 -3.80 -19.93
C ARG A 205 2.22 -2.91 -19.37
N ILE A 206 2.78 -3.27 -18.22
CA ILE A 206 3.72 -2.43 -17.50
C ILE A 206 5.05 -3.16 -17.40
N ASP A 207 6.08 -2.55 -17.96
CA ASP A 207 7.44 -2.89 -17.58
C ASP A 207 7.75 -2.20 -16.24
N TYR A 208 7.46 -2.90 -15.15
CA TYR A 208 7.75 -2.41 -13.81
C TYR A 208 9.12 -2.86 -13.29
N ILE A 209 9.92 -3.51 -14.15
CA ILE A 209 11.27 -3.99 -13.82
C ILE A 209 12.31 -2.99 -14.32
N SER A 210 12.26 -2.66 -15.61
CA SER A 210 13.24 -1.77 -16.23
C SER A 210 13.08 -0.33 -15.73
N GLY A 211 14.19 0.29 -15.36
CA GLY A 211 14.21 1.68 -14.92
C GLY A 211 13.57 1.97 -13.56
N ARG A 212 13.20 0.95 -12.78
CA ARG A 212 12.69 1.10 -11.41
C ARG A 212 13.68 0.51 -10.41
N ASP A 213 13.79 1.15 -9.24
CA ASP A 213 14.49 0.55 -8.11
C ASP A 213 13.75 -0.69 -7.58
N SER A 214 14.43 -1.48 -6.75
CA SER A 214 13.91 -2.74 -6.23
C SER A 214 12.61 -2.59 -5.40
N TYR A 215 12.40 -1.42 -4.79
CA TYR A 215 11.18 -1.14 -4.06
C TYR A 215 10.01 -0.92 -5.02
N GLN A 216 10.18 -0.09 -6.05
CA GLN A 216 9.14 0.20 -7.03
C GLN A 216 8.84 -0.99 -7.98
N GLN A 217 9.78 -1.94 -8.09
CA GLN A 217 9.52 -3.21 -8.79
C GLN A 217 8.48 -4.10 -8.08
N ARG A 218 8.10 -3.76 -6.84
CA ARG A 218 7.04 -4.43 -6.08
C ARG A 218 5.62 -3.92 -6.43
N MET A 219 5.47 -3.26 -7.55
CA MET A 219 4.22 -2.67 -8.04
C MET A 219 3.00 -3.61 -7.94
N PRO A 220 3.08 -4.92 -8.30
CA PRO A 220 1.94 -5.82 -8.14
C PRO A 220 1.42 -5.88 -6.69
N GLY A 221 2.32 -5.96 -5.70
CA GLY A 221 1.95 -5.93 -4.28
C GLY A 221 1.25 -4.62 -3.89
N PHE A 222 1.74 -3.48 -4.37
CA PHE A 222 1.16 -2.17 -4.05
C PHE A 222 -0.21 -1.95 -4.71
N ILE A 223 -0.37 -2.38 -5.95
CA ILE A 223 -1.66 -2.27 -6.66
C ILE A 223 -2.70 -3.20 -6.03
N SER A 224 -2.33 -4.44 -5.73
CA SER A 224 -3.26 -5.42 -5.14
C SER A 224 -3.83 -4.96 -3.80
N GLU A 225 -3.02 -4.26 -2.99
CA GLU A 225 -3.47 -3.67 -1.73
C GLU A 225 -4.64 -2.69 -1.93
N ARG A 226 -4.63 -1.94 -3.03
CA ARG A 226 -5.72 -1.04 -3.43
C ARG A 226 -6.88 -1.83 -4.04
N LEU A 227 -6.58 -2.85 -4.85
CA LEU A 227 -7.58 -3.68 -5.51
C LEU A 227 -8.43 -4.50 -4.52
N LEU A 228 -7.88 -4.88 -3.36
CA LEU A 228 -8.69 -5.47 -2.29
C LEU A 228 -9.87 -4.56 -1.94
N ASN A 229 -9.63 -3.27 -1.73
CA ASN A 229 -10.67 -2.30 -1.38
C ASN A 229 -11.69 -2.10 -2.51
N VAL A 230 -11.26 -2.19 -3.76
CA VAL A 230 -12.17 -2.18 -4.93
C VAL A 230 -13.08 -3.40 -4.92
N PHE A 231 -12.55 -4.58 -4.63
CA PHE A 231 -13.33 -5.81 -4.56
C PHE A 231 -14.35 -5.77 -3.42
N LEU A 232 -13.92 -5.34 -2.23
CA LEU A 232 -14.81 -5.18 -1.07
C LEU A 232 -15.97 -4.21 -1.40
N ARG A 233 -15.65 -3.07 -2.03
CA ARG A 233 -16.64 -2.05 -2.41
C ARG A 233 -17.61 -2.55 -3.47
N LYS A 234 -17.11 -3.24 -4.52
CA LYS A 234 -17.93 -3.78 -5.62
C LYS A 234 -19.01 -4.72 -5.13
N HIS A 235 -18.69 -5.54 -4.15
CA HIS A 235 -19.57 -6.58 -3.63
C HIS A 235 -20.35 -6.13 -2.40
N ASP A 236 -20.20 -4.87 -1.98
CA ASP A 236 -20.83 -4.31 -0.78
C ASP A 236 -20.67 -5.23 0.45
N LEU A 237 -19.45 -5.77 0.60
CA LEU A 237 -19.17 -6.75 1.65
C LEU A 237 -19.20 -6.09 3.02
N LYS A 238 -19.88 -6.76 3.94
CA LYS A 238 -19.90 -6.38 5.35
C LYS A 238 -18.58 -6.80 6.00
N CYS A 239 -17.62 -5.87 6.06
CA CYS A 239 -16.28 -6.11 6.59
C CYS A 239 -16.23 -5.86 8.10
N TYR A 240 -15.59 -6.78 8.84
CA TYR A 240 -15.14 -6.50 10.19
C TYR A 240 -13.75 -5.87 10.11
N GLU A 241 -13.65 -4.58 10.42
CA GLU A 241 -12.39 -3.83 10.45
C GLU A 241 -11.65 -4.16 11.76
N CYS A 242 -10.58 -4.93 11.65
CA CYS A 242 -9.82 -5.43 12.79
C CYS A 242 -8.52 -4.65 12.95
N ARG A 243 -8.20 -4.28 14.18
CA ARG A 243 -6.90 -3.68 14.50
C ARG A 243 -5.78 -4.67 14.18
N ILE A 244 -4.65 -4.14 13.74
CA ILE A 244 -3.45 -4.94 13.49
C ILE A 244 -2.35 -4.53 14.47
N PHE A 245 -1.53 -5.49 14.88
CA PHE A 245 -0.38 -5.27 15.75
C PHE A 245 0.84 -6.07 15.28
N ASN A 246 2.01 -5.74 15.81
CA ASN A 246 3.23 -6.49 15.51
C ASN A 246 3.46 -7.59 16.56
N PRO A 247 3.24 -8.86 16.25
CA PRO A 247 3.39 -9.93 17.25
C PRO A 247 4.83 -10.15 17.71
N ALA A 248 5.83 -9.75 16.91
CA ALA A 248 7.24 -9.86 17.26
C ALA A 248 7.72 -8.72 18.18
N ASN A 249 6.96 -7.62 18.26
CA ASN A 249 7.25 -6.49 19.13
C ASN A 249 5.93 -5.98 19.73
N LYS A 250 5.49 -6.66 20.79
CA LYS A 250 4.21 -6.35 21.47
C LYS A 250 4.21 -4.97 22.15
N ASP A 251 5.39 -4.39 22.37
CA ASP A 251 5.55 -3.05 22.94
C ASP A 251 5.70 -1.97 21.87
N ALA A 252 5.96 -2.35 20.61
CA ALA A 252 5.80 -1.41 19.53
C ALA A 252 4.34 -0.93 19.57
N LEU A 253 4.17 0.37 19.77
CA LEU A 253 2.87 1.01 19.63
C LEU A 253 2.22 0.44 18.38
N THR A 254 1.05 -0.14 18.54
CA THR A 254 0.15 -0.41 17.45
C THR A 254 0.13 0.89 16.68
N ILE A 255 0.66 0.92 15.47
CA ILE A 255 0.63 2.14 14.69
C ILE A 255 -0.84 2.32 14.35
N ASP A 256 -1.58 2.88 15.30
CA ASP A 256 -2.86 3.47 15.04
C ASP A 256 -2.56 4.78 14.32
N ARG A 257 -2.26 4.67 13.03
CA ARG A 257 -2.03 5.83 12.16
C ARG A 257 -3.24 6.74 12.14
N CYS A 258 -4.39 6.22 12.58
CA CYS A 258 -5.62 7.00 12.76
C CYS A 258 -5.56 7.91 14.01
N THR A 259 -4.76 7.56 14.99
CA THR A 259 -4.54 8.39 16.21
C THR A 259 -3.21 9.12 16.14
N TRP A 260 -2.77 9.52 14.97
CA TRP A 260 -1.76 10.56 14.90
C TRP A 260 -2.26 11.70 15.80
N PRO A 261 -1.61 11.94 16.95
CA PRO A 261 -2.16 12.91 17.89
C PRO A 261 -2.20 14.25 17.20
N ARG A 262 -3.39 14.76 16.96
CA ARG A 262 -3.65 16.14 16.50
C ARG A 262 -3.02 17.19 17.40
N THR A 263 -2.32 16.76 18.45
CA THR A 263 -1.75 17.55 19.53
C THR A 263 -0.22 17.41 19.66
N ARG A 264 0.48 16.75 18.73
CA ARG A 264 1.94 16.85 18.73
C ARG A 264 2.32 18.30 18.47
N PRO A 265 3.19 18.92 19.31
CA PRO A 265 3.76 20.21 18.96
C PRO A 265 4.49 20.04 17.62
N GLN A 266 4.00 20.74 16.61
CA GLN A 266 4.71 20.77 15.33
C GLN A 266 6.04 21.45 15.55
N LEU A 267 7.11 20.85 15.04
CA LEU A 267 8.39 21.53 14.98
C LEU A 267 8.24 22.73 14.05
N THR A 268 8.27 23.91 14.62
CA THR A 268 8.40 25.15 13.86
C THR A 268 9.88 25.45 13.73
N CYS A 269 10.48 25.09 12.62
CA CYS A 269 11.82 25.52 12.29
C CYS A 269 11.77 26.65 11.27
N ASP A 270 12.75 27.53 11.39
CA ASP A 270 12.99 28.56 10.40
C ASP A 270 13.12 27.94 9.01
N SER A 271 12.15 28.21 8.13
CA SER A 271 12.14 27.72 6.75
C SER A 271 13.27 28.29 5.90
N SER A 272 14.03 29.25 6.45
CA SER A 272 15.21 29.86 5.80
C SER A 272 16.52 29.10 6.05
N ALA A 273 16.53 28.10 6.93
CA ALA A 273 17.74 27.33 7.20
C ALA A 273 18.10 26.46 6.00
N LYS A 274 19.29 26.70 5.41
CA LYS A 274 19.77 25.92 4.28
C LYS A 274 20.11 24.49 4.67
N ALA A 275 19.68 23.54 3.84
CA ALA A 275 19.96 22.12 4.00
C ALA A 275 21.20 21.72 3.17
N ILE A 276 22.39 22.03 3.68
CA ILE A 276 23.66 21.79 2.97
C ILE A 276 24.29 20.50 3.50
N PHE A 277 24.64 19.57 2.60
CA PHE A 277 25.35 18.34 2.91
C PHE A 277 26.40 18.06 1.81
N ASN A 278 27.65 17.87 2.23
CA ASN A 278 28.79 17.65 1.32
C ASN A 278 28.86 18.65 0.16
N GLY A 279 28.60 19.93 0.45
CA GLY A 279 28.68 21.03 -0.52
C GLY A 279 27.47 21.14 -1.47
N VAL A 280 26.49 20.28 -1.37
CA VAL A 280 25.23 20.34 -2.13
C VAL A 280 24.12 20.94 -1.26
N ASP A 281 23.40 21.90 -1.81
CA ASP A 281 22.24 22.54 -1.15
C ASP A 281 20.96 21.79 -1.53
N TYR A 282 20.41 21.04 -0.58
CA TYR A 282 19.18 20.26 -0.73
C TYR A 282 17.91 21.06 -0.41
N SER A 283 17.99 22.35 -0.12
CA SER A 283 16.85 23.15 0.36
C SER A 283 15.65 23.16 -0.61
N SER A 284 15.87 22.93 -1.90
CA SER A 284 14.80 22.84 -2.89
C SER A 284 14.02 21.52 -2.86
N VAL A 285 14.54 20.50 -2.19
CA VAL A 285 13.98 19.13 -2.13
C VAL A 285 13.81 18.61 -0.71
N PHE A 286 14.34 19.32 0.28
CA PHE A 286 14.28 18.94 1.69
C PHE A 286 13.93 20.14 2.57
N ASN A 287 12.94 19.94 3.42
CA ASN A 287 12.58 20.84 4.50
C ASN A 287 12.53 20.02 5.79
N TYR A 288 13.36 20.38 6.76
CA TYR A 288 13.53 19.61 7.98
C TYR A 288 12.24 19.42 8.77
N SER A 289 11.56 20.53 9.09
CA SER A 289 10.33 20.44 9.88
C SER A 289 9.23 19.69 9.14
N PHE A 290 9.13 19.89 7.84
CA PHE A 290 8.22 19.11 7.01
C PHE A 290 8.54 17.61 7.09
N TYR A 291 9.79 17.23 6.83
CA TYR A 291 10.23 15.84 6.78
C TYR A 291 10.02 15.09 8.10
N VAL A 292 10.47 15.71 9.20
CA VAL A 292 10.40 15.11 10.53
C VAL A 292 8.97 15.06 11.06
N ASN A 293 8.16 16.09 10.80
CA ASN A 293 6.74 16.06 11.18
C ASN A 293 5.90 15.09 10.34
N HIS A 294 6.37 14.77 9.11
CA HIS A 294 5.64 13.92 8.18
C HIS A 294 5.68 12.44 8.58
N TYR A 295 6.77 11.99 9.18
CA TYR A 295 6.99 10.58 9.48
C TYR A 295 7.18 10.37 10.97
N GLU A 296 6.36 9.48 11.55
CA GLU A 296 6.39 9.22 12.99
C GLU A 296 7.72 8.64 13.44
N ASP A 297 8.29 7.72 12.66
CA ASP A 297 9.57 7.10 12.92
C ASP A 297 10.74 8.10 12.91
N LEU A 298 10.58 9.21 12.19
CA LEU A 298 11.58 10.27 12.13
C LEU A 298 11.41 11.29 13.24
N PHE A 299 10.17 11.57 13.64
CA PHE A 299 9.91 12.59 14.67
C PHE A 299 10.63 12.26 15.97
N ASP A 300 10.44 11.07 16.48
CA ASP A 300 11.04 10.66 17.75
C ASP A 300 12.57 10.65 17.71
N ARG A 301 13.13 10.32 16.54
CA ARG A 301 14.57 10.20 16.35
C ARG A 301 15.29 11.53 16.04
N TYR A 302 14.66 12.38 15.24
CA TYR A 302 15.32 13.54 14.66
C TYR A 302 14.69 14.89 15.04
N LYS A 303 13.74 14.94 15.96
CA LYS A 303 13.05 16.20 16.38
C LYS A 303 13.98 17.32 16.87
N ASN A 304 15.21 17.02 17.22
CA ASN A 304 16.25 17.97 17.62
C ASN A 304 17.54 17.80 16.84
N ASP A 305 17.50 17.12 15.68
CA ASP A 305 18.69 16.80 14.89
C ASP A 305 18.42 17.05 13.39
N PRO A 306 18.49 18.31 12.94
CA PRO A 306 18.27 18.66 11.53
C PRO A 306 19.28 18.02 10.58
N LEU A 307 20.55 17.89 11.01
CA LEU A 307 21.58 17.29 10.18
C LEU A 307 21.36 15.77 10.03
N GLY A 308 21.09 15.08 11.11
CA GLY A 308 20.78 13.64 11.06
C GLY A 308 19.52 13.35 10.25
N ALA A 309 18.51 14.22 10.27
CA ALA A 309 17.34 14.11 9.42
C ALA A 309 17.68 14.26 7.93
N LEU A 310 18.56 15.20 7.58
CA LEU A 310 19.04 15.40 6.21
C LEU A 310 19.89 14.20 5.74
N GLU A 311 20.79 13.72 6.57
CA GLU A 311 21.60 12.52 6.29
C GLU A 311 20.69 11.30 6.07
N HIS A 312 19.67 11.12 6.91
CA HIS A 312 18.68 10.05 6.73
C HIS A 312 17.93 10.19 5.40
N PHE A 313 17.50 11.41 5.05
CA PHE A 313 16.83 11.65 3.76
C PHE A 313 17.71 11.25 2.59
N ILE A 314 18.97 11.67 2.59
CA ILE A 314 19.93 11.40 1.52
C ILE A 314 20.26 9.91 1.42
N ALA A 315 20.52 9.24 2.54
CA ALA A 315 20.97 7.86 2.57
C ALA A 315 19.82 6.85 2.37
N ILE A 316 18.63 7.16 2.90
CA ILE A 316 17.50 6.23 3.00
C ILE A 316 16.25 6.82 2.33
N GLY A 317 15.83 8.02 2.75
CA GLY A 317 14.54 8.61 2.37
C GLY A 317 14.36 8.78 0.86
N ILE A 318 15.42 9.15 0.15
CA ILE A 318 15.45 9.26 -1.32
C ILE A 318 15.13 7.91 -1.97
N ASN A 319 15.71 6.82 -1.48
CA ASN A 319 15.49 5.49 -2.03
C ASN A 319 14.12 4.91 -1.63
N GLU A 320 13.59 5.31 -0.49
CA GLU A 320 12.25 4.97 -0.04
C GLU A 320 11.17 5.88 -0.65
N HIS A 321 11.56 6.83 -1.50
CA HIS A 321 10.68 7.84 -2.09
C HIS A 321 9.94 8.67 -1.03
N ARG A 322 10.54 8.87 0.14
CA ARG A 322 9.95 9.72 1.18
C ARG A 322 9.88 11.16 0.69
N VAL A 323 8.73 11.78 0.90
CA VAL A 323 8.53 13.20 0.59
C VAL A 323 9.15 14.03 1.72
N ALA A 324 10.10 14.88 1.37
CA ALA A 324 10.82 15.69 2.34
C ALA A 324 10.65 17.20 2.14
N HIS A 325 9.85 17.59 1.15
CA HIS A 325 9.56 19.00 0.86
C HIS A 325 8.16 19.13 0.26
N PRO A 326 7.37 20.16 0.63
CA PRO A 326 6.01 20.34 0.15
C PRO A 326 5.90 20.46 -1.37
N HIS A 327 6.91 21.03 -2.01
CA HIS A 327 6.91 21.28 -3.45
C HIS A 327 7.77 20.30 -4.24
N PHE A 328 8.20 19.19 -3.65
CA PHE A 328 9.07 18.22 -4.31
C PHE A 328 8.67 16.77 -3.98
N SER A 329 8.59 15.94 -5.00
CA SER A 329 8.41 14.50 -4.89
C SER A 329 9.33 13.77 -5.88
N ILE A 330 10.17 12.87 -5.36
CA ILE A 330 11.04 12.02 -6.18
C ILE A 330 10.23 11.18 -7.15
N GLY A 331 9.10 10.62 -6.70
CA GLY A 331 8.21 9.85 -7.56
C GLY A 331 7.73 10.66 -8.75
N SER A 332 7.34 11.92 -8.52
CA SER A 332 6.89 12.84 -9.58
C SER A 332 8.05 13.23 -10.52
N LEU A 333 9.24 13.51 -9.97
CA LEU A 333 10.43 13.81 -10.77
C LEU A 333 10.74 12.65 -11.74
N LEU A 334 10.82 11.43 -11.22
CA LEU A 334 11.18 10.26 -12.02
C LEU A 334 10.08 9.85 -13.01
N ASN A 335 8.83 10.10 -12.69
CA ASN A 335 7.69 9.78 -13.56
C ASN A 335 7.50 10.81 -14.67
N GLY A 336 7.75 12.10 -14.36
CA GLY A 336 7.71 13.17 -15.34
C GLY A 336 8.91 13.16 -16.31
N ASN A 337 10.01 12.48 -15.93
CA ASN A 337 11.26 12.49 -16.67
C ASN A 337 11.82 11.07 -16.91
N PRO A 338 11.23 10.26 -17.81
CA PRO A 338 11.67 8.88 -18.05
C PRO A 338 13.13 8.75 -18.48
N ASP A 339 13.66 9.75 -19.20
CA ASP A 339 15.05 9.77 -19.63
C ASP A 339 16.04 10.05 -18.49
N LEU A 340 15.64 10.84 -17.50
CA LEU A 340 16.41 11.01 -16.26
C LEU A 340 16.58 9.66 -15.55
N ARG A 341 15.52 8.89 -15.46
CA ARG A 341 15.54 7.55 -14.86
C ARG A 341 16.48 6.58 -15.60
N LYS A 342 16.57 6.66 -16.92
CA LYS A 342 17.51 5.83 -17.72
C LYS A 342 18.97 6.22 -17.52
N ARG A 343 19.25 7.50 -17.29
CA ARG A 343 20.61 8.03 -17.15
C ARG A 343 21.20 7.85 -15.75
N CYS A 344 20.34 7.70 -14.73
CA CYS A 344 20.77 7.60 -13.34
C CYS A 344 20.73 6.15 -12.86
N SER A 345 21.81 5.70 -12.25
CA SER A 345 21.88 4.39 -11.59
C SER A 345 21.23 4.38 -10.21
N LYS A 346 21.14 5.56 -9.59
CA LYS A 346 20.58 5.77 -8.24
C LYS A 346 19.64 6.97 -8.23
N ASN A 347 18.61 6.90 -7.38
CA ASN A 347 17.68 8.01 -7.18
C ASN A 347 18.37 9.29 -6.68
N LEU A 348 19.44 9.16 -5.89
CA LEU A 348 20.24 10.30 -5.42
C LEU A 348 20.86 11.07 -6.59
N GLU A 349 21.36 10.39 -7.60
CA GLU A 349 21.93 11.04 -8.80
C GLU A 349 20.85 11.86 -9.52
N ALA A 350 19.64 11.32 -9.66
CA ALA A 350 18.51 12.02 -10.26
C ALA A 350 18.13 13.29 -9.48
N VAL A 351 18.11 13.20 -8.15
CA VAL A 351 17.84 14.35 -7.27
C VAL A 351 18.93 15.41 -7.39
N GLN A 352 20.20 15.02 -7.43
CA GLN A 352 21.33 15.96 -7.56
C GLN A 352 21.33 16.63 -8.94
N MET A 353 21.01 15.92 -10.00
CA MET A 353 20.84 16.51 -11.34
C MET A 353 19.69 17.52 -11.36
N TYR A 354 18.57 17.22 -10.70
CA TYR A 354 17.47 18.16 -10.54
C TYR A 354 17.89 19.42 -9.74
N ILE A 355 18.60 19.24 -8.62
CA ILE A 355 19.10 20.36 -7.82
C ILE A 355 20.05 21.27 -8.64
N ALA A 356 20.88 20.67 -9.49
CA ALA A 356 21.84 21.41 -10.32
C ALA A 356 21.16 22.25 -11.40
N ASP A 357 20.10 21.76 -12.02
CA ASP A 357 19.31 22.51 -13.01
C ASP A 357 17.81 22.11 -12.96
N PRO A 358 17.05 22.72 -12.03
CA PRO A 358 15.64 22.41 -11.89
C PRO A 358 14.78 22.71 -13.14
N LYS A 359 15.25 23.66 -13.98
CA LYS A 359 14.53 24.08 -15.18
C LYS A 359 14.64 23.09 -16.33
N ALA A 360 15.65 22.21 -16.29
CA ALA A 360 15.84 21.18 -17.30
C ALA A 360 14.82 20.02 -17.19
N TYR A 361 14.03 20.00 -16.14
CA TYR A 361 13.10 18.90 -15.85
C TYR A 361 11.68 19.43 -15.69
N GLU A 362 10.69 18.63 -16.12
CA GLU A 362 9.30 18.94 -15.81
C GLU A 362 9.14 19.01 -14.28
N HIS A 363 8.49 20.07 -13.81
CA HIS A 363 8.40 20.37 -12.39
C HIS A 363 7.90 19.16 -11.60
N PRO A 364 8.70 18.66 -10.63
CA PRO A 364 8.21 17.69 -9.70
C PRO A 364 7.14 18.35 -8.84
N ILE A 365 5.94 17.80 -8.92
CA ILE A 365 4.79 18.35 -8.25
C ILE A 365 4.80 17.86 -6.82
N GLY A 366 4.92 18.81 -5.92
CA GLY A 366 4.65 18.58 -4.51
C GLY A 366 3.15 18.50 -4.23
N TYR A 367 2.83 18.17 -3.01
CA TYR A 367 1.47 18.00 -2.51
C TYR A 367 0.54 19.16 -2.73
N GLU A 368 1.05 20.38 -2.50
CA GLU A 368 0.25 21.59 -2.49
C GLU A 368 -0.16 22.05 -3.88
N ASN A 369 0.56 21.62 -4.91
CA ASN A 369 0.35 22.04 -6.29
C ASN A 369 -0.44 21.04 -7.14
N ILE A 370 -1.00 20.02 -6.52
CA ILE A 370 -1.86 19.04 -7.21
C ILE A 370 -3.05 19.72 -7.91
N HIS A 371 -3.54 20.82 -7.33
CA HIS A 371 -4.64 21.59 -7.91
C HIS A 371 -4.23 22.48 -9.10
N LEU A 372 -2.96 22.86 -9.18
CA LEU A 372 -2.45 23.74 -10.25
C LEU A 372 -2.17 22.99 -11.55
N LEU A 373 -2.08 21.67 -11.51
CA LEU A 373 -1.88 20.84 -12.70
C LEU A 373 -3.08 20.79 -13.63
N ASP A 374 -4.27 21.11 -13.12
CA ASP A 374 -5.49 21.12 -13.90
C ASP A 374 -5.52 22.24 -14.97
N GLU A 375 -4.73 23.29 -14.79
CA GLU A 375 -4.78 24.47 -15.65
C GLU A 375 -3.70 24.51 -16.75
N GLN A 376 -2.66 23.67 -16.69
CA GLN A 376 -1.47 23.87 -17.55
C GLN A 376 -1.09 22.75 -18.50
N SER A 377 -1.73 21.58 -18.50
CA SER A 377 -1.24 20.49 -19.35
C SER A 377 -2.11 20.15 -20.54
N ASN A 378 -1.65 20.61 -21.72
CA ASN A 378 -1.99 20.05 -23.03
C ASN A 378 -1.05 18.89 -23.42
N SER A 379 -0.33 18.28 -22.49
CA SER A 379 0.62 17.23 -22.81
C SER A 379 -0.05 15.85 -22.83
N THR A 380 0.32 15.02 -23.80
CA THR A 380 -0.11 13.62 -23.94
C THR A 380 0.22 12.74 -22.75
N MET A 381 0.99 13.25 -21.79
CA MET A 381 1.39 12.64 -20.53
C MET A 381 0.69 13.30 -19.34
N ALA A 382 -0.61 13.59 -19.46
CA ALA A 382 -1.40 14.01 -18.31
C ALA A 382 -1.11 13.10 -17.13
N THR A 383 -0.83 13.68 -15.98
CA THR A 383 -0.61 12.92 -14.77
C THR A 383 -1.87 12.12 -14.45
N TRP A 384 -1.71 11.04 -13.65
CA TRP A 384 -2.88 10.28 -13.21
C TRP A 384 -3.94 11.21 -12.58
N HIS A 385 -3.49 12.21 -11.83
CA HIS A 385 -4.33 13.18 -11.15
C HIS A 385 -5.18 14.01 -12.14
N GLU A 386 -4.59 14.53 -13.22
CA GLU A 386 -5.31 15.26 -14.25
C GLU A 386 -6.38 14.41 -14.93
N ARG A 387 -6.02 13.16 -15.26
CA ARG A 387 -6.97 12.20 -15.84
C ARG A 387 -8.04 11.81 -14.86
N ARG A 388 -7.72 11.72 -13.55
CA ARG A 388 -8.67 11.46 -12.47
C ARG A 388 -9.70 12.59 -12.39
N ILE A 389 -9.27 13.86 -12.37
CA ILE A 389 -10.17 15.00 -12.29
C ILE A 389 -11.04 15.06 -13.54
N ALA A 390 -10.48 14.87 -14.72
CA ALA A 390 -11.25 14.80 -15.95
C ALA A 390 -12.29 13.66 -15.91
N ALA A 391 -11.89 12.48 -15.47
CA ALA A 391 -12.79 11.34 -15.33
C ALA A 391 -13.87 11.56 -14.25
N ALA A 392 -13.51 12.19 -13.13
CA ALA A 392 -14.46 12.53 -12.07
C ALA A 392 -15.48 13.59 -12.53
N ARG A 393 -15.05 14.61 -13.30
CA ARG A 393 -15.94 15.61 -13.90
C ARG A 393 -16.92 14.96 -14.90
N ILE A 394 -16.42 14.09 -15.77
CA ILE A 394 -17.28 13.37 -16.74
C ILE A 394 -18.32 12.52 -16.00
N ARG A 395 -17.92 11.75 -14.99
CA ARG A 395 -18.84 10.93 -14.21
C ARG A 395 -19.85 11.76 -13.40
N TYR A 396 -19.39 12.88 -12.85
CA TYR A 396 -20.29 13.79 -12.15
C TYR A 396 -21.39 14.33 -13.09
N GLN A 397 -21.02 14.72 -14.31
CA GLN A 397 -21.97 15.10 -15.35
C GLN A 397 -22.90 13.96 -15.76
N GLU A 398 -22.35 12.78 -16.06
CA GLU A 398 -23.16 11.58 -16.37
C GLU A 398 -24.10 11.20 -15.22
N ARG A 399 -23.71 11.42 -13.97
CA ARG A 399 -24.53 11.15 -12.78
C ARG A 399 -25.64 12.18 -12.63
N ILE A 400 -25.37 13.45 -12.91
CA ILE A 400 -26.40 14.52 -12.95
C ILE A 400 -27.42 14.27 -14.07
N GLU A 401 -26.95 13.88 -15.25
CA GLU A 401 -27.80 13.56 -16.38
C GLU A 401 -28.70 12.32 -16.16
N ARG A 402 -28.30 11.40 -15.27
CA ARG A 402 -29.09 10.22 -14.89
C ARG A 402 -30.01 10.44 -13.70
N LEU A 403 -29.92 11.59 -13.03
CA LEU A 403 -30.86 11.89 -11.95
C LEU A 403 -32.24 12.17 -12.59
N PRO A 404 -33.33 11.53 -12.10
CA PRO A 404 -34.66 11.87 -12.58
C PRO A 404 -34.90 13.37 -12.31
N VAL A 405 -35.30 14.07 -13.33
CA VAL A 405 -35.75 15.44 -13.18
C VAL A 405 -36.92 15.40 -12.21
N LEU A 406 -36.66 15.82 -10.97
CA LEU A 406 -37.72 16.02 -9.99
C LEU A 406 -38.58 17.16 -10.52
N GLY A 407 -39.73 16.78 -11.10
CA GLY A 407 -40.77 17.67 -11.50
C GLY A 407 -41.47 18.31 -10.29
#